data_dffaedfc64c9dd63a89d54c9ada04038
#
_entry.id   dffaedfc64c9dd63a89d54c9ada04038
#
_cell.length_a   1.000
_cell.length_b   1.000
_cell.length_c   1.000
_cell.angle_alpha   90.00
_cell.angle_beta   90.00
_cell.angle_gamma   90.00
#
_symmetry.space_group_name_H-M   'P 1'
#
loop_
_entity.id
_entity.type
_entity.pdbx_description
1 polymer ?
#
loop_
_entity_poly.entity_id
_entity_poly.type
_entity_poly.pdbx_seq_one_letter_code
_entity_poly.pdbx_strand_id
1 'polypeptide(L)'
;YKQDAMNEWGSIVALTYMAAQRSFPDYNDMADNKAYLESIARSFGYFFGTEKKVRVNTISQSPTPTTAGSGVKGFDGFIAYAEKMSPLGNATAQDCADYTVSLFSDLTRRVTMQNLFHDGGFSNVGVSNAVMEKFMEE
;
A
#
# COMPACT_ATOMS: atom_id res chain seq x y z
N TYR A 1 -4.18 -23.59 -0.04
CA TYR A 1 -3.05 -24.34 -0.59
C TYR A 1 -3.20 -25.84 -0.31
N LYS A 2 -3.13 -26.30 0.95
CA LYS A 2 -3.29 -27.71 1.31
C LYS A 2 -4.66 -28.30 0.92
N GLN A 3 -5.68 -27.47 0.85
CA GLN A 3 -7.05 -27.84 0.47
C GLN A 3 -7.34 -27.67 -1.03
N ASP A 4 -6.33 -27.33 -1.82
CA ASP A 4 -6.47 -27.04 -3.25
C ASP A 4 -7.47 -25.92 -3.59
N ALA A 5 -7.60 -24.94 -2.68
CA ALA A 5 -8.54 -23.84 -2.81
C ALA A 5 -8.09 -22.73 -3.77
N MET A 6 -6.84 -22.75 -4.22
CA MET A 6 -6.29 -21.76 -5.16
C MET A 6 -6.02 -22.40 -6.52
N ASN A 7 -6.45 -21.73 -7.56
CA ASN A 7 -6.11 -22.10 -8.92
C ASN A 7 -4.62 -21.85 -9.20
N GLU A 8 -4.06 -22.60 -10.12
CA GLU A 8 -2.75 -22.30 -10.71
C GLU A 8 -2.77 -20.88 -11.30
N TRP A 9 -1.69 -20.12 -11.12
CA TRP A 9 -1.58 -18.72 -11.52
C TRP A 9 -2.54 -17.76 -10.79
N GLY A 10 -3.15 -18.19 -9.68
CA GLY A 10 -3.95 -17.31 -8.84
C GLY A 10 -3.17 -16.08 -8.33
N SER A 11 -3.88 -15.08 -7.86
CA SER A 11 -3.28 -13.85 -7.32
C SER A 11 -3.90 -13.51 -5.97
N ILE A 12 -3.05 -13.19 -5.00
CA ILE A 12 -3.42 -12.68 -3.69
C ILE A 12 -2.84 -11.27 -3.58
N VAL A 13 -3.67 -10.33 -3.19
CA VAL A 13 -3.28 -8.93 -2.95
C VAL A 13 -3.72 -8.52 -1.55
N ALA A 14 -2.83 -7.87 -0.82
CA ALA A 14 -3.13 -7.30 0.49
C ALA A 14 -2.82 -5.80 0.50
N LEU A 15 -3.59 -5.03 1.26
CA LEU A 15 -3.39 -3.59 1.38
C LEU A 15 -2.47 -3.27 2.56
N THR A 16 -1.37 -2.61 2.27
CA THR A 16 -0.41 -2.09 3.25
C THR A 16 -0.38 -0.55 3.21
N TYR A 17 0.57 0.03 3.90
CA TYR A 17 0.78 1.46 3.94
C TYR A 17 2.28 1.75 4.12
N MET A 18 2.75 2.89 3.66
CA MET A 18 4.16 3.25 3.74
C MET A 18 4.69 3.31 5.19
N ALA A 19 3.81 3.40 6.19
CA ALA A 19 4.17 3.31 7.60
C ALA A 19 4.80 1.96 7.99
N ALA A 20 4.65 0.91 7.16
CA ALA A 20 5.41 -0.33 7.31
C ALA A 20 6.93 -0.13 7.17
N GLN A 21 7.36 0.96 6.55
CA GLN A 21 8.75 1.25 6.21
C GLN A 21 9.22 2.64 6.67
N ARG A 22 8.33 3.43 7.25
CA ARG A 22 8.58 4.81 7.72
C ARG A 22 7.89 5.03 9.05
N SER A 23 8.48 5.84 9.92
CA SER A 23 7.87 6.19 11.19
C SER A 23 6.76 7.22 11.00
N PHE A 24 5.61 6.93 11.61
CA PHE A 24 4.47 7.83 11.71
C PHE A 24 4.09 7.98 13.17
N PRO A 25 4.03 9.20 13.72
CA PRO A 25 3.55 9.44 15.08
C PRO A 25 2.14 8.88 15.29
N ASP A 26 1.89 8.31 16.44
CA ASP A 26 0.58 7.76 16.87
C ASP A 26 0.02 6.63 15.98
N TYR A 27 0.89 5.94 15.22
CA TYR A 27 0.48 4.88 14.29
C TYR A 27 1.25 3.56 14.46
N ASN A 28 1.95 3.38 15.58
CA ASN A 28 2.90 2.28 15.79
C ASN A 28 2.28 0.89 15.58
N ASP A 29 1.16 0.60 16.25
CA ASP A 29 0.54 -0.74 16.21
C ASP A 29 0.13 -1.13 14.78
N MET A 30 -0.41 -0.17 14.04
CA MET A 30 -0.79 -0.40 12.64
C MET A 30 0.43 -0.49 11.73
N ALA A 31 1.47 0.30 11.98
CA ALA A 31 2.73 0.25 11.24
C ALA A 31 3.39 -1.12 11.37
N ASP A 32 3.46 -1.66 12.58
CA ASP A 32 4.02 -2.98 12.87
C ASP A 32 3.21 -4.09 12.19
N ASN A 33 1.88 -4.01 12.25
CA ASN A 33 1.00 -4.94 11.54
C ASN A 33 1.19 -4.88 10.02
N LYS A 34 1.38 -3.69 9.44
CA LYS A 34 1.64 -3.54 8.00
C LYS A 34 3.02 -4.08 7.63
N ALA A 35 4.04 -3.87 8.44
CA ALA A 35 5.38 -4.45 8.23
C ALA A 35 5.33 -5.99 8.28
N TYR A 36 4.58 -6.54 9.23
CA TYR A 36 4.37 -7.98 9.32
C TYR A 36 3.61 -8.54 8.11
N LEU A 37 2.57 -7.85 7.65
CA LEU A 37 1.82 -8.21 6.45
C LEU A 37 2.72 -8.27 5.20
N GLU A 38 3.61 -7.29 5.01
CA GLU A 38 4.58 -7.30 3.91
C GLU A 38 5.55 -8.48 4.01
N SER A 39 5.98 -8.84 5.24
CA SER A 39 6.82 -10.01 5.47
C SER A 39 6.09 -11.31 5.13
N ILE A 40 4.82 -11.45 5.54
CA ILE A 40 3.96 -12.59 5.20
C ILE A 40 3.82 -12.71 3.67
N ALA A 41 3.56 -11.63 2.98
CA ALA A 41 3.40 -11.63 1.53
C ALA A 41 4.66 -12.14 0.81
N ARG A 42 5.85 -11.75 1.27
CA ARG A 42 7.12 -12.28 0.74
C ARG A 42 7.26 -13.78 0.99
N SER A 43 7.04 -14.23 2.22
CA SER A 43 7.19 -15.63 2.60
C SER A 43 6.22 -16.54 1.84
N PHE A 44 4.93 -16.20 1.85
CA PHE A 44 3.92 -17.00 1.16
C PHE A 44 3.96 -16.87 -0.36
N GLY A 45 4.42 -15.72 -0.86
CA GLY A 45 4.69 -15.55 -2.28
C GLY A 45 5.72 -16.54 -2.82
N TYR A 46 6.76 -16.83 -2.04
CA TYR A 46 7.72 -17.88 -2.37
C TYR A 46 7.09 -19.26 -2.39
N PHE A 47 6.44 -19.68 -1.29
CA PHE A 47 5.86 -21.02 -1.19
C PHE A 47 4.77 -21.25 -2.23
N PHE A 48 3.82 -20.34 -2.34
CA PHE A 48 2.71 -20.50 -3.29
C PHE A 48 3.17 -20.36 -4.75
N GLY A 49 4.18 -19.52 -4.99
CA GLY A 49 4.76 -19.33 -6.30
C GLY A 49 5.47 -20.58 -6.82
N THR A 50 6.24 -21.26 -5.97
CA THR A 50 6.93 -22.49 -6.34
C THR A 50 5.96 -23.64 -6.61
N GLU A 51 4.92 -23.75 -5.79
CA GLU A 51 3.97 -24.88 -5.82
C GLU A 51 2.93 -24.76 -6.95
N LYS A 52 2.28 -23.59 -7.05
CA LYS A 52 1.13 -23.38 -7.96
C LYS A 52 1.23 -22.14 -8.83
N LYS A 53 2.39 -21.47 -8.88
CA LYS A 53 2.55 -20.19 -9.57
C LYS A 53 1.62 -19.08 -9.06
N VAL A 54 1.09 -19.24 -7.85
CA VAL A 54 0.26 -18.19 -7.22
C VAL A 54 1.13 -17.00 -6.85
N ARG A 55 0.68 -15.81 -7.21
CA ARG A 55 1.35 -14.55 -6.92
C ARG A 55 0.83 -13.94 -5.63
N VAL A 56 1.69 -13.37 -4.84
CA VAL A 56 1.32 -12.66 -3.61
C VAL A 56 2.01 -11.30 -3.59
N ASN A 57 1.24 -10.23 -3.59
CA ASN A 57 1.74 -8.86 -3.57
C ASN A 57 1.04 -8.02 -2.51
N THR A 58 1.65 -6.92 -2.13
CA THR A 58 1.01 -5.89 -1.32
C THR A 58 0.93 -4.59 -2.11
N ILE A 59 -0.16 -3.84 -1.92
CA ILE A 59 -0.31 -2.46 -2.41
C ILE A 59 -0.15 -1.52 -1.22
N SER A 60 0.86 -0.67 -1.27
CA SER A 60 1.03 0.45 -0.35
C SER A 60 0.21 1.63 -0.89
N GLN A 61 -1.01 1.75 -0.37
CA GLN A 61 -2.03 2.70 -0.83
C GLN A 61 -1.88 4.05 -0.15
N SER A 62 -2.29 5.12 -0.82
CA SER A 62 -2.53 6.44 -0.20
C SER A 62 -3.46 6.34 1.00
N PRO A 63 -3.34 7.23 1.99
CA PRO A 63 -4.36 7.35 3.03
C PRO A 63 -5.71 7.65 2.37
N THR A 64 -6.65 6.72 2.53
CA THR A 64 -7.96 6.76 1.89
C THR A 64 -9.05 6.81 2.97
N PRO A 65 -10.03 7.71 2.88
CA PRO A 65 -11.14 7.77 3.84
C PRO A 65 -11.90 6.44 3.87
N THR A 66 -11.88 5.80 5.03
CA THR A 66 -12.63 4.55 5.29
C THR A 66 -13.17 4.58 6.71
N THR A 67 -14.19 3.78 7.00
CA THR A 67 -14.73 3.63 8.35
C THR A 67 -13.63 3.22 9.35
N ALA A 68 -12.73 2.32 8.96
CA ALA A 68 -11.61 1.92 9.81
C ALA A 68 -10.59 3.04 10.00
N GLY A 69 -10.30 3.81 8.95
CA GLY A 69 -9.37 4.95 8.99
C GLY A 69 -9.85 6.08 9.89
N SER A 70 -11.17 6.34 9.95
CA SER A 70 -11.74 7.40 10.79
C SER A 70 -11.51 7.18 12.31
N GLY A 71 -11.18 5.96 12.72
CA GLY A 71 -10.79 5.66 14.11
C GLY A 71 -9.36 6.05 14.48
N VAL A 72 -8.53 6.43 13.51
CA VAL A 72 -7.14 6.85 13.75
C VAL A 72 -7.10 8.33 14.07
N LYS A 73 -6.55 8.67 15.25
CA LYS A 73 -6.41 10.06 15.67
C LYS A 73 -5.58 10.86 14.66
N GLY A 74 -6.08 12.03 14.26
CA GLY A 74 -5.39 12.90 13.31
C GLY A 74 -5.42 12.42 11.83
N PHE A 75 -6.27 11.45 11.50
CA PHE A 75 -6.36 10.86 10.16
C PHE A 75 -6.62 11.89 9.05
N ASP A 76 -7.50 12.86 9.29
CA ASP A 76 -7.77 13.94 8.33
C ASP A 76 -6.52 14.79 8.05
N GLY A 77 -5.71 15.02 9.09
CA GLY A 77 -4.42 15.70 8.95
C GLY A 77 -3.43 14.90 8.10
N PHE A 78 -3.39 13.59 8.25
CA PHE A 78 -2.57 12.72 7.39
C PHE A 78 -3.01 12.74 5.94
N ILE A 79 -4.32 12.71 5.69
CA ILE A 79 -4.87 12.82 4.32
C ILE A 79 -4.45 14.15 3.69
N ALA A 80 -4.66 15.26 4.40
CA ALA A 80 -4.34 16.59 3.91
C ALA A 80 -2.83 16.79 3.70
N TYR A 81 -2.00 16.23 4.56
CA TYR A 81 -0.55 16.24 4.42
C TYR A 81 -0.10 15.42 3.21
N ALA A 82 -0.57 14.19 3.10
CA ALA A 82 -0.23 13.30 1.99
C ALA A 82 -0.64 13.89 0.64
N GLU A 83 -1.82 14.54 0.55
CA GLU A 83 -2.28 15.26 -0.65
C GLU A 83 -1.28 16.33 -1.08
N LYS A 84 -0.73 17.10 -0.14
CA LYS A 84 0.26 18.15 -0.44
C LYS A 84 1.66 17.63 -0.75
N MET A 85 1.97 16.44 -0.26
CA MET A 85 3.26 15.79 -0.51
C MET A 85 3.27 15.01 -1.83
N SER A 86 2.12 14.53 -2.27
CA SER A 86 2.01 13.63 -3.43
C SER A 86 1.97 14.39 -4.74
N PRO A 87 2.92 14.19 -5.67
CA PRO A 87 2.90 14.84 -6.98
C PRO A 87 1.62 14.63 -7.80
N LEU A 88 0.97 13.48 -7.63
CA LEU A 88 -0.28 13.15 -8.31
C LEU A 88 -1.52 13.29 -7.40
N GLY A 89 -1.34 13.80 -6.18
CA GLY A 89 -2.38 13.78 -5.16
C GLY A 89 -2.59 12.39 -4.55
N ASN A 90 -3.55 12.27 -3.63
CA ASN A 90 -3.92 10.99 -3.04
C ASN A 90 -4.71 10.15 -4.04
N ALA A 91 -4.34 8.89 -4.16
CA ALA A 91 -5.13 7.92 -4.90
C ALA A 91 -6.47 7.65 -4.19
N THR A 92 -7.54 7.65 -4.94
CA THR A 92 -8.89 7.33 -4.45
C THR A 92 -9.06 5.82 -4.22
N ALA A 93 -10.17 5.43 -3.60
CA ALA A 93 -10.55 4.02 -3.48
C ALA A 93 -10.78 3.38 -4.86
N GLN A 94 -11.30 4.14 -5.84
CA GLN A 94 -11.49 3.65 -7.21
C GLN A 94 -10.16 3.41 -7.91
N ASP A 95 -9.20 4.33 -7.77
CA ASP A 95 -7.85 4.15 -8.33
C ASP A 95 -7.19 2.89 -7.77
N CYS A 96 -7.36 2.64 -6.46
CA CYS A 96 -6.88 1.42 -5.82
C CYS A 96 -7.55 0.16 -6.37
N ALA A 97 -8.86 0.21 -6.62
CA ALA A 97 -9.61 -0.90 -7.20
C ALA A 97 -9.11 -1.20 -8.62
N ASP A 98 -8.94 -0.20 -9.46
CA ASP A 98 -8.46 -0.33 -10.84
C ASP A 98 -7.04 -0.92 -10.87
N TYR A 99 -6.16 -0.43 -9.98
CA TYR A 99 -4.82 -1.00 -9.85
C TYR A 99 -4.86 -2.45 -9.36
N THR A 100 -5.74 -2.78 -8.43
CA THR A 100 -5.92 -4.16 -7.93
C THR A 100 -6.39 -5.10 -9.04
N VAL A 101 -7.31 -4.65 -9.91
CA VAL A 101 -7.73 -5.42 -11.08
C VAL A 101 -6.55 -5.74 -12.00
N SER A 102 -5.62 -4.81 -12.21
CA SER A 102 -4.42 -5.05 -13.00
C SER A 102 -3.54 -6.16 -12.39
N LEU A 103 -3.46 -6.23 -11.06
CA LEU A 103 -2.70 -7.27 -10.35
C LEU A 103 -3.39 -8.64 -10.36
N PHE A 104 -4.69 -8.69 -10.57
CA PHE A 104 -5.41 -9.94 -10.78
C PHE A 104 -5.38 -10.42 -12.23
N SER A 105 -5.02 -9.55 -13.16
CA SER A 105 -4.93 -9.87 -14.58
C SER A 105 -3.60 -10.56 -14.96
N ASP A 106 -3.56 -11.16 -16.15
CA ASP A 106 -2.35 -11.74 -16.71
C ASP A 106 -1.30 -10.69 -17.14
N LEU A 107 -1.67 -9.42 -17.21
CA LEU A 107 -0.73 -8.32 -17.53
C LEU A 107 0.42 -8.23 -16.51
N THR A 108 0.17 -8.64 -15.26
CA THR A 108 1.15 -8.67 -14.18
C THR A 108 1.60 -10.08 -13.80
N ARG A 109 1.53 -11.03 -14.72
CA ARG A 109 1.72 -12.46 -14.47
C ARG A 109 3.06 -12.83 -13.81
N ARG A 110 4.08 -12.01 -13.96
CA ARG A 110 5.42 -12.24 -13.35
C ARG A 110 5.71 -11.35 -12.16
N VAL A 111 4.71 -10.61 -11.65
CA VAL A 111 4.83 -9.75 -10.48
C VAL A 111 4.38 -10.52 -9.25
N THR A 112 5.31 -10.82 -8.35
CA THR A 112 5.04 -11.49 -7.07
C THR A 112 6.05 -11.06 -6.01
N MET A 113 5.68 -11.18 -4.73
CA MET A 113 6.51 -10.83 -3.57
C MET A 113 6.92 -9.35 -3.54
N GLN A 114 6.16 -8.50 -4.23
CA GLN A 114 6.43 -7.07 -4.30
C GLN A 114 5.53 -6.29 -3.34
N ASN A 115 6.10 -5.24 -2.77
CA ASN A 115 5.33 -4.15 -2.19
C ASN A 115 5.24 -3.03 -3.24
N LEU A 116 4.05 -2.77 -3.74
CA LEU A 116 3.80 -1.88 -4.86
C LEU A 116 3.18 -0.57 -4.33
N PHE A 117 3.92 0.51 -4.46
CA PHE A 117 3.42 1.83 -4.03
C PHE A 117 2.37 2.36 -5.02
N HIS A 118 1.23 2.73 -4.47
CA HIS A 118 0.12 3.34 -5.19
C HIS A 118 -0.38 4.54 -4.38
N ASP A 119 0.44 5.58 -4.30
CA ASP A 119 0.33 6.68 -3.35
C ASP A 119 0.60 8.07 -3.97
N GLY A 120 0.43 8.19 -5.28
CA GLY A 120 0.67 9.44 -5.98
C GLY A 120 2.13 9.92 -5.94
N GLY A 121 3.07 9.06 -5.54
CA GLY A 121 4.48 9.37 -5.40
C GLY A 121 4.90 9.82 -3.99
N PHE A 122 3.97 9.86 -3.04
CA PHE A 122 4.21 10.32 -1.66
C PHE A 122 5.44 9.68 -1.02
N SER A 123 5.58 8.37 -1.08
CA SER A 123 6.66 7.61 -0.43
C SER A 123 8.07 7.98 -0.89
N ASN A 124 8.20 8.62 -2.05
CA ASN A 124 9.48 9.02 -2.64
C ASN A 124 9.77 10.53 -2.53
N VAL A 125 8.86 11.32 -1.98
CA VAL A 125 9.02 12.77 -1.80
C VAL A 125 9.56 13.06 -0.41
N GLY A 126 10.72 13.70 -0.32
CA GLY A 126 11.28 14.15 0.96
C GLY A 126 10.56 15.41 1.47
N VAL A 127 10.29 16.36 0.58
CA VAL A 127 9.57 17.60 0.86
C VAL A 127 8.92 18.10 -0.44
N SER A 128 7.71 18.65 -0.35
CA SER A 128 7.03 19.29 -1.48
C SER A 128 7.08 20.83 -1.37
N ASN A 129 6.96 21.51 -2.50
CA ASN A 129 6.87 22.97 -2.52
C ASN A 129 5.67 23.47 -1.68
N ALA A 130 4.52 22.81 -1.79
CA ALA A 130 3.31 23.15 -1.06
C ALA A 130 3.46 23.05 0.48
N VAL A 131 4.36 22.19 0.95
CA VAL A 131 4.70 22.11 2.37
C VAL A 131 5.73 23.18 2.72
N MET A 132 6.76 23.41 1.90
CA MET A 132 7.79 24.41 2.15
C MET A 132 7.24 25.84 2.16
N GLU A 133 6.30 26.16 1.30
CA GLU A 133 5.64 27.49 1.26
C GLU A 133 5.08 27.89 2.63
N LYS A 134 4.54 26.95 3.40
CA LYS A 134 4.02 27.22 4.75
C LYS A 134 5.08 27.68 5.76
N PHE A 135 6.34 27.37 5.52
CA PHE A 135 7.47 27.74 6.39
C PHE A 135 8.25 28.96 5.86
N MET A 136 7.89 29.44 4.66
CA MET A 136 8.50 30.62 4.04
C MET A 136 7.63 31.88 4.22
N GLU A 137 6.38 31.75 4.66
CA GLU A 137 5.43 32.83 4.91
C GLU A 137 5.54 33.43 6.34
N GLU A 138 6.49 32.97 7.16
CA GLU A 138 6.86 33.52 8.45
C GLU A 138 8.09 34.47 8.30
#